data_5fae3e8608ada0868a2e879b22a52b12
#
_entry.id   5fae3e8608ada0868a2e879b22a52b12
#
_cell.length_a   1.000
_cell.length_b   1.000
_cell.length_c   1.000
_cell.angle_alpha   90.00
_cell.angle_beta   90.00
_cell.angle_gamma   90.00
#
_symmetry.space_group_name_H-M   'P 1'
#
loop_
_entity.id
_entity.type
_entity.pdbx_description
1 polymer ?
#
loop_
_entity_poly.entity_id
_entity_poly.type
_entity_poly.pdbx_seq_one_letter_code
_entity_poly.pdbx_strand_id
1 'polypeptide(L)'
;FREAFVRIWSERVVNDEFNALVLGAELSWREVVVFRAYAKYNHQVKFGFGTTYTAETLARHVHIVSLLAAYFRTRFGLEIANRQGELARLEREILSALDQVPSLNEDRVLRRFLELMNATLRTNYCQGADQDAKSYLSFKFDPAKITAMPLPRPAYEIFVYSPRME
;
A
#
# COMPACT_ATOMS: atom_id res chain seq x y z
N PHE A 1 -9.49 -15.70 2.89
CA PHE A 1 -10.67 -15.52 2.01
C PHE A 1 -11.96 -15.33 2.79
N ARG A 2 -12.36 -16.29 3.67
CA ARG A 2 -13.60 -16.22 4.46
C ARG A 2 -13.72 -14.92 5.27
N GLU A 3 -12.65 -14.49 5.91
CA GLU A 3 -12.63 -13.26 6.71
C GLU A 3 -12.82 -12.02 5.84
N ALA A 4 -12.16 -11.92 4.69
CA ALA A 4 -12.32 -10.83 3.75
C ALA A 4 -13.77 -10.75 3.23
N PHE A 5 -14.37 -11.90 2.90
CA PHE A 5 -15.76 -11.98 2.46
C PHE A 5 -16.75 -11.49 3.54
N VAL A 6 -16.59 -11.94 4.78
CA VAL A 6 -17.46 -11.52 5.91
C VAL A 6 -17.36 -10.02 6.16
N ARG A 7 -16.15 -9.43 6.01
CA ARG A 7 -15.96 -7.99 6.23
C ARG A 7 -16.49 -7.13 5.09
N ILE A 8 -16.42 -7.60 3.83
CA ILE A 8 -17.07 -6.96 2.70
C ILE A 8 -18.60 -6.99 2.90
N TRP A 9 -19.15 -8.15 3.25
CA TRP A 9 -20.58 -8.32 3.50
C TRP A 9 -21.10 -7.44 4.64
N SER A 10 -20.27 -7.19 5.68
CA SER A 10 -20.62 -6.32 6.81
C SER A 10 -20.35 -4.83 6.53
N GLU A 11 -20.12 -4.42 5.28
CA GLU A 11 -19.82 -3.05 4.87
C GLU A 11 -18.61 -2.40 5.59
N ARG A 12 -17.73 -3.23 6.14
CA ARG A 12 -16.50 -2.76 6.80
C ARG A 12 -15.33 -2.55 5.85
N VAL A 13 -15.43 -3.06 4.62
CA VAL A 13 -14.41 -2.97 3.57
C VAL A 13 -15.09 -2.70 2.23
N VAL A 14 -14.51 -1.82 1.43
CA VAL A 14 -15.00 -1.50 0.09
C VAL A 14 -14.93 -2.74 -0.82
N ASN A 15 -15.97 -2.93 -1.63
CA ASN A 15 -16.00 -3.99 -2.66
C ASN A 15 -15.54 -3.41 -3.99
N ASP A 16 -14.26 -3.54 -4.29
CA ASP A 16 -13.63 -3.03 -5.50
C ASP A 16 -12.58 -4.02 -6.05
N GLU A 17 -11.92 -3.63 -7.14
CA GLU A 17 -10.92 -4.44 -7.85
C GLU A 17 -9.72 -4.83 -6.97
N PHE A 18 -9.43 -4.08 -5.91
CA PHE A 18 -8.35 -4.43 -4.96
C PHE A 18 -8.61 -5.74 -4.21
N ASN A 19 -9.87 -6.20 -4.13
CA ASN A 19 -10.19 -7.46 -3.46
C ASN A 19 -9.58 -8.68 -4.18
N ALA A 20 -9.22 -8.56 -5.46
CA ALA A 20 -8.49 -9.59 -6.20
C ALA A 20 -7.13 -9.92 -5.56
N LEU A 21 -6.52 -8.97 -4.83
CA LEU A 21 -5.23 -9.17 -4.15
C LEU A 21 -5.31 -10.15 -2.98
N VAL A 22 -6.50 -10.35 -2.38
CA VAL A 22 -6.70 -11.34 -1.32
C VAL A 22 -6.37 -12.75 -1.83
N LEU A 23 -6.77 -13.07 -3.05
CA LEU A 23 -6.53 -14.39 -3.64
C LEU A 23 -5.22 -14.43 -4.42
N GLY A 24 -4.96 -13.41 -5.25
CA GLY A 24 -3.82 -13.40 -6.15
C GLY A 24 -2.48 -13.25 -5.43
N ALA A 25 -2.39 -12.36 -4.45
CA ALA A 25 -1.16 -12.08 -3.71
C ALA A 25 -1.19 -12.60 -2.26
N GLU A 26 -2.21 -13.39 -1.91
CA GLU A 26 -2.41 -13.97 -0.57
C GLU A 26 -2.42 -12.92 0.56
N LEU A 27 -2.91 -11.72 0.27
CA LEU A 27 -2.95 -10.63 1.23
C LEU A 27 -4.12 -10.79 2.22
N SER A 28 -3.87 -10.39 3.45
CA SER A 28 -4.95 -10.15 4.40
C SER A 28 -5.80 -8.94 3.96
N TRP A 29 -7.06 -8.89 4.40
CA TRP A 29 -7.92 -7.74 4.11
C TRP A 29 -7.30 -6.40 4.56
N ARG A 30 -6.54 -6.38 5.66
CA ARG A 30 -5.86 -5.19 6.18
C ARG A 30 -4.74 -4.70 5.26
N GLU A 31 -4.01 -5.62 4.66
CA GLU A 31 -2.97 -5.29 3.68
C GLU A 31 -3.59 -4.75 2.41
N VAL A 32 -4.70 -5.31 1.95
CA VAL A 32 -5.46 -4.75 0.81
C VAL A 32 -5.89 -3.31 1.10
N VAL A 33 -6.34 -3.01 2.33
CA VAL A 33 -6.67 -1.63 2.75
C VAL A 33 -5.46 -0.69 2.65
N VAL A 34 -4.24 -1.17 2.95
CA VAL A 34 -3.01 -0.36 2.76
C VAL A 34 -2.81 0.01 1.30
N PHE A 35 -2.89 -0.96 0.39
CA PHE A 35 -2.74 -0.70 -1.05
C PHE A 35 -3.82 0.24 -1.58
N ARG A 36 -5.07 0.04 -1.15
CA ARG A 36 -6.19 0.93 -1.50
C ARG A 36 -5.96 2.35 -1.01
N ALA A 37 -5.51 2.52 0.23
CA ALA A 37 -5.23 3.82 0.81
C ALA A 37 -4.11 4.56 0.06
N TYR A 38 -3.02 3.88 -0.31
CA TYR A 38 -1.97 4.47 -1.14
C TYR A 38 -2.46 4.83 -2.55
N ALA A 39 -3.34 4.01 -3.15
CA ALA A 39 -3.93 4.33 -4.46
C ALA A 39 -4.84 5.58 -4.38
N LYS A 40 -5.65 5.71 -3.32
CA LYS A 40 -6.47 6.92 -3.09
C LYS A 40 -5.60 8.16 -2.85
N TYR A 41 -4.50 8.02 -2.09
CA TYR A 41 -3.53 9.10 -1.93
C TYR A 41 -2.89 9.51 -3.26
N ASN A 42 -2.48 8.56 -4.10
CA ASN A 42 -1.96 8.83 -5.44
C ASN A 42 -2.95 9.60 -6.30
N HIS A 43 -4.23 9.25 -6.22
CA HIS A 43 -5.28 9.99 -6.92
C HIS A 43 -5.41 11.44 -6.40
N GLN A 44 -5.35 11.64 -5.08
CA GLN A 44 -5.40 12.96 -4.45
C GLN A 44 -4.24 13.86 -4.90
N VAL A 45 -3.02 13.33 -4.98
CA VAL A 45 -1.82 14.09 -5.43
C VAL A 45 -1.66 14.11 -6.96
N LYS A 46 -2.67 13.65 -7.70
CA LYS A 46 -2.71 13.67 -9.18
C LYS A 46 -1.53 12.94 -9.82
N PHE A 47 -1.22 11.74 -9.33
CA PHE A 47 -0.11 10.92 -9.87
C PHE A 47 -0.28 10.51 -11.34
N GLY A 48 -1.48 10.65 -11.91
CA GLY A 48 -1.73 10.49 -13.35
C GLY A 48 -2.31 9.11 -13.75
N PHE A 49 -2.50 8.18 -12.81
CA PHE A 49 -3.15 6.90 -13.05
C PHE A 49 -4.43 6.77 -12.22
N GLY A 50 -5.52 6.28 -12.86
CA GLY A 50 -6.79 6.02 -12.18
C GLY A 50 -6.71 4.85 -11.20
N THR A 51 -7.64 4.81 -10.27
CA THR A 51 -7.70 3.79 -9.21
C THR A 51 -7.89 2.39 -9.79
N THR A 52 -8.80 2.22 -10.78
CA THR A 52 -9.06 0.96 -11.48
C THR A 52 -7.80 0.44 -12.18
N TYR A 53 -7.13 1.29 -12.99
CA TYR A 53 -5.88 0.89 -13.67
C TYR A 53 -4.79 0.49 -12.67
N THR A 54 -4.71 1.21 -11.54
CA THR A 54 -3.78 0.87 -10.46
C THR A 54 -4.08 -0.50 -9.87
N ALA A 55 -5.35 -0.80 -9.55
CA ALA A 55 -5.77 -2.08 -9.00
C ALA A 55 -5.52 -3.24 -9.98
N GLU A 56 -5.85 -3.07 -11.26
CA GLU A 56 -5.56 -4.05 -12.30
C GLU A 56 -4.06 -4.31 -12.47
N THR A 57 -3.23 -3.26 -12.41
CA THR A 57 -1.77 -3.40 -12.47
C THR A 57 -1.26 -4.22 -11.30
N LEU A 58 -1.70 -3.93 -10.08
CA LEU A 58 -1.34 -4.74 -8.90
C LEU A 58 -1.79 -6.19 -9.04
N ALA A 59 -2.99 -6.45 -9.56
CA ALA A 59 -3.51 -7.80 -9.76
C ALA A 59 -2.72 -8.60 -10.82
N ARG A 60 -2.14 -7.92 -11.83
CA ARG A 60 -1.25 -8.58 -12.82
C ARG A 60 0.13 -8.91 -12.26
N HIS A 61 0.61 -8.15 -11.29
CA HIS A 61 1.97 -8.28 -10.73
C HIS A 61 1.96 -8.78 -9.28
N VAL A 62 1.21 -9.86 -9.02
CA VAL A 62 0.98 -10.41 -7.67
C VAL A 62 2.28 -10.71 -6.91
N HIS A 63 3.32 -11.17 -7.59
CA HIS A 63 4.62 -11.43 -6.97
C HIS A 63 5.24 -10.15 -6.39
N ILE A 64 5.24 -9.05 -7.16
CA ILE A 64 5.76 -7.75 -6.69
C ILE A 64 4.90 -7.22 -5.55
N VAL A 65 3.58 -7.40 -5.63
CA VAL A 65 2.65 -6.99 -4.57
C VAL A 65 2.91 -7.75 -3.28
N SER A 66 3.17 -9.06 -3.34
CA SER A 66 3.53 -9.87 -2.16
C SER A 66 4.84 -9.37 -1.52
N LEU A 67 5.85 -9.03 -2.33
CA LEU A 67 7.10 -8.44 -1.84
C LEU A 67 6.88 -7.05 -1.21
N LEU A 68 6.07 -6.19 -1.82
CA LEU A 68 5.70 -4.88 -1.27
C LEU A 68 4.95 -5.02 0.06
N ALA A 69 4.04 -5.98 0.17
CA ALA A 69 3.33 -6.27 1.42
C ALA A 69 4.30 -6.76 2.52
N ALA A 70 5.23 -7.65 2.17
CA ALA A 70 6.29 -8.09 3.08
C ALA A 70 7.17 -6.91 3.53
N TYR A 71 7.55 -6.05 2.59
CA TYR A 71 8.31 -4.82 2.88
C TYR A 71 7.57 -3.91 3.86
N PHE A 72 6.28 -3.68 3.62
CA PHE A 72 5.43 -2.87 4.51
C PHE A 72 5.36 -3.47 5.92
N ARG A 73 5.09 -4.79 6.03
CA ARG A 73 5.06 -5.50 7.32
C ARG A 73 6.39 -5.39 8.05
N THR A 74 7.50 -5.59 7.36
CA THR A 74 8.84 -5.49 7.95
C THR A 74 9.13 -4.08 8.44
N ARG A 75 8.72 -3.07 7.68
CA ARG A 75 8.99 -1.67 8.00
C ARG A 75 8.19 -1.18 9.21
N PHE A 76 6.92 -1.55 9.33
CA PHE A 76 5.99 -1.02 10.32
C PHE A 76 5.55 -2.04 11.38
N GLY A 77 5.90 -3.31 11.23
CA GLY A 77 5.63 -4.35 12.22
C GLY A 77 6.34 -4.09 13.56
N LEU A 78 5.81 -4.64 14.66
CA LEU A 78 6.31 -4.33 16.01
C LEU A 78 7.60 -5.08 16.31
N GLU A 79 7.62 -6.40 16.21
CA GLU A 79 8.73 -7.25 16.64
C GLU A 79 9.42 -7.93 15.44
N ILE A 80 10.26 -7.19 14.74
CA ILE A 80 11.00 -7.71 13.58
C ILE A 80 12.48 -7.78 13.93
N ALA A 81 12.99 -9.00 14.06
CA ALA A 81 14.42 -9.25 14.22
C ALA A 81 15.17 -8.84 12.93
N ASN A 82 16.34 -8.21 13.09
CA ASN A 82 17.17 -7.75 11.97
C ASN A 82 16.40 -6.94 10.89
N ARG A 83 15.52 -6.03 11.33
CA ARG A 83 14.66 -5.23 10.43
C ARG A 83 15.41 -4.58 9.27
N GLN A 84 16.59 -3.99 9.54
CA GLN A 84 17.36 -3.29 8.49
C GLN A 84 17.87 -4.25 7.41
N GLY A 85 18.39 -5.40 7.82
CA GLY A 85 18.87 -6.42 6.87
C GLY A 85 17.73 -6.97 6.01
N GLU A 86 16.57 -7.22 6.61
CA GLU A 86 15.40 -7.73 5.90
C GLU A 86 14.81 -6.69 4.96
N LEU A 87 14.74 -5.42 5.34
CA LEU A 87 14.31 -4.34 4.44
C LEU A 87 15.24 -4.21 3.25
N ALA A 88 16.58 -4.23 3.47
CA ALA A 88 17.54 -4.15 2.38
C ALA A 88 17.47 -5.36 1.43
N ARG A 89 17.15 -6.56 1.94
CA ARG A 89 16.94 -7.75 1.12
C ARG A 89 15.68 -7.59 0.26
N LEU A 90 14.56 -7.27 0.89
CA LEU A 90 13.26 -7.11 0.21
C LEU A 90 13.32 -5.98 -0.83
N GLU A 91 13.95 -4.85 -0.53
CA GLU A 91 14.08 -3.75 -1.48
C GLU A 91 14.86 -4.16 -2.73
N ARG A 92 15.96 -4.90 -2.60
CA ARG A 92 16.70 -5.45 -3.74
C ARG A 92 15.86 -6.42 -4.58
N GLU A 93 15.08 -7.29 -3.93
CA GLU A 93 14.20 -8.23 -4.62
C GLU A 93 13.08 -7.49 -5.37
N ILE A 94 12.47 -6.47 -4.74
CA ILE A 94 11.46 -5.63 -5.39
C ILE A 94 12.05 -4.92 -6.61
N LEU A 95 13.21 -4.27 -6.48
CA LEU A 95 13.85 -3.55 -7.58
C LEU A 95 14.20 -4.50 -8.73
N SER A 96 14.75 -5.68 -8.43
CA SER A 96 15.05 -6.70 -9.44
C SER A 96 13.79 -7.18 -10.17
N ALA A 97 12.67 -7.36 -9.45
CA ALA A 97 11.40 -7.76 -10.05
C ALA A 97 10.79 -6.62 -10.89
N LEU A 98 10.92 -5.37 -10.45
CA LEU A 98 10.45 -4.19 -11.19
C LEU A 98 11.21 -4.03 -12.52
N ASP A 99 12.50 -4.31 -12.56
CA ASP A 99 13.30 -4.24 -13.78
C ASP A 99 12.87 -5.25 -14.87
N GLN A 100 12.06 -6.25 -14.51
CA GLN A 100 11.48 -7.22 -15.45
C GLN A 100 10.08 -6.82 -15.94
N VAL A 101 9.50 -5.70 -15.45
CA VAL A 101 8.18 -5.25 -15.88
C VAL A 101 8.28 -4.59 -17.27
N PRO A 102 7.64 -5.15 -18.31
CA PRO A 102 7.83 -4.66 -19.68
C PRO A 102 7.08 -3.36 -19.97
N SER A 103 6.03 -3.06 -19.21
CA SER A 103 5.20 -1.86 -19.39
C SER A 103 5.72 -0.72 -18.52
N LEU A 104 6.17 0.37 -19.15
CA LEU A 104 6.62 1.58 -18.45
C LEU A 104 5.56 2.14 -17.50
N ASN A 105 4.28 2.10 -17.88
CA ASN A 105 3.20 2.62 -17.05
C ASN A 105 2.97 1.73 -15.83
N GLU A 106 3.03 0.41 -15.99
CA GLU A 106 2.89 -0.53 -14.89
C GLU A 106 4.09 -0.44 -13.94
N ASP A 107 5.30 -0.36 -14.47
CA ASP A 107 6.53 -0.13 -13.67
C ASP A 107 6.41 1.16 -12.84
N ARG A 108 5.96 2.26 -13.44
CA ARG A 108 5.75 3.53 -12.72
C ARG A 108 4.74 3.39 -11.59
N VAL A 109 3.63 2.68 -11.81
CA VAL A 109 2.63 2.42 -10.77
C VAL A 109 3.25 1.63 -9.63
N LEU A 110 3.94 0.53 -9.92
CA LEU A 110 4.51 -0.36 -8.90
C LEU A 110 5.64 0.33 -8.11
N ARG A 111 6.57 1.04 -8.79
CA ARG A 111 7.63 1.83 -8.11
C ARG A 111 7.05 2.90 -7.21
N ARG A 112 5.90 3.47 -7.57
CA ARG A 112 5.23 4.46 -6.74
C ARG A 112 4.77 3.91 -5.38
N PHE A 113 4.34 2.65 -5.30
CA PHE A 113 4.03 2.02 -4.02
C PHE A 113 5.27 1.89 -3.13
N LEU A 114 6.40 1.46 -3.67
CA LEU A 114 7.66 1.40 -2.93
C LEU A 114 8.09 2.80 -2.45
N GLU A 115 7.99 3.81 -3.32
CA GLU A 115 8.28 5.21 -2.99
C GLU A 115 7.41 5.71 -1.82
N LEU A 116 6.11 5.47 -1.86
CA LEU A 116 5.19 5.87 -0.78
C LEU A 116 5.47 5.13 0.53
N MET A 117 5.79 3.84 0.47
CA MET A 117 6.21 3.08 1.65
C MET A 117 7.50 3.67 2.24
N ASN A 118 8.47 4.07 1.41
CA ASN A 118 9.71 4.73 1.82
C ASN A 118 9.50 6.14 2.36
N ALA A 119 8.52 6.87 1.83
CA ALA A 119 8.14 8.19 2.30
C ALA A 119 7.29 8.14 3.58
N THR A 120 6.67 7.01 3.90
CA THR A 120 5.88 6.84 5.12
C THR A 120 6.77 6.83 6.35
N LEU A 121 6.57 7.79 7.24
CA LEU A 121 7.29 7.91 8.52
C LEU A 121 6.59 7.13 9.64
N ARG A 122 5.25 7.16 9.67
CA ARG A 122 4.42 6.51 10.68
C ARG A 122 3.07 6.11 10.10
N THR A 123 2.49 5.06 10.69
CA THR A 123 1.12 4.60 10.41
C THR A 123 0.50 4.04 11.68
N ASN A 124 -0.83 4.05 11.74
CA ASN A 124 -1.59 3.37 12.79
C ASN A 124 -1.92 1.91 12.44
N TYR A 125 -1.33 1.35 11.37
CA TYR A 125 -1.62 -0.01 10.90
C TYR A 125 -1.52 -1.08 11.99
N CYS A 126 -0.50 -1.00 12.86
CA CYS A 126 -0.29 -1.96 13.95
C CYS A 126 -0.99 -1.57 15.26
N GLN A 127 -1.83 -0.53 15.27
CA GLN A 127 -2.59 -0.15 16.47
C GLN A 127 -3.88 -0.96 16.57
N GLY A 128 -4.05 -1.62 17.72
CA GLY A 128 -5.19 -2.50 18.01
C GLY A 128 -4.97 -3.94 17.53
N ALA A 129 -5.42 -4.92 18.33
CA ALA A 129 -5.55 -6.30 17.90
C ALA A 129 -6.65 -6.40 16.83
N ASP A 130 -6.73 -7.51 16.09
CA ASP A 130 -7.65 -7.69 14.95
C ASP A 130 -9.12 -7.34 15.23
N GLN A 131 -9.59 -7.48 16.46
CA GLN A 131 -10.95 -7.14 16.87
C GLN A 131 -11.14 -5.64 17.18
N ASP A 132 -10.07 -4.93 17.56
CA ASP A 132 -10.07 -3.51 17.91
C ASP A 132 -9.38 -2.63 16.86
N ALA A 133 -9.15 -3.17 15.67
CA ALA A 133 -8.54 -2.41 14.57
C ALA A 133 -9.35 -1.14 14.28
N LYS A 134 -8.66 -0.01 14.20
CA LYS A 134 -9.30 1.27 13.88
C LYS A 134 -10.04 1.18 12.55
N SER A 135 -11.20 1.84 12.47
CA SER A 135 -12.00 1.92 11.24
C SER A 135 -11.38 2.81 10.16
N TYR A 136 -10.23 3.40 10.43
CA TYR A 136 -9.47 4.23 9.52
C TYR A 136 -7.99 3.85 9.54
N LEU A 137 -7.30 4.14 8.44
CA LEU A 137 -5.86 3.98 8.29
C LEU A 137 -5.24 5.36 8.06
N SER A 138 -4.18 5.67 8.79
CA SER A 138 -3.46 6.93 8.66
C SER A 138 -1.99 6.73 8.35
N PHE A 139 -1.45 7.63 7.51
CA PHE A 139 -0.04 7.70 7.17
C PHE A 139 0.47 9.11 7.42
N LYS A 140 1.64 9.21 8.05
CA LYS A 140 2.41 10.44 8.07
C LYS A 140 3.53 10.29 7.06
N PHE A 141 3.57 11.18 6.07
CA PHE A 141 4.57 11.18 5.00
C PHE A 141 5.66 12.23 5.24
N ASP A 142 6.83 11.93 4.67
CA ASP A 142 7.89 12.88 4.34
C ASP A 142 7.71 13.33 2.87
N PRO A 143 7.14 14.52 2.61
CA PRO A 143 6.86 14.95 1.25
C PRO A 143 8.12 15.16 0.39
N ALA A 144 9.29 15.34 1.00
CA ALA A 144 10.56 15.46 0.27
C ALA A 144 10.91 14.18 -0.50
N LYS A 145 10.42 13.03 -0.04
CA LYS A 145 10.62 11.71 -0.66
C LYS A 145 9.56 11.35 -1.69
N ILE A 146 8.60 12.23 -1.97
CA ILE A 146 7.50 12.00 -2.91
C ILE A 146 7.74 12.84 -4.16
N THR A 147 8.22 12.22 -5.24
CA THR A 147 8.66 12.93 -6.45
C THR A 147 7.52 13.67 -7.15
N ALA A 148 6.32 13.09 -7.21
CA ALA A 148 5.14 13.68 -7.88
C ALA A 148 4.35 14.66 -7.00
N MET A 149 4.87 15.02 -5.81
CA MET A 149 4.18 15.97 -4.96
C MET A 149 4.26 17.39 -5.54
N PRO A 150 3.11 18.09 -5.70
CA PRO A 150 3.11 19.46 -6.19
C PRO A 150 3.78 20.42 -5.22
N LEU A 151 4.26 21.54 -5.76
CA LEU A 151 4.86 22.62 -4.97
C LEU A 151 3.81 23.65 -4.55
N PRO A 152 3.96 24.32 -3.38
CA PRO A 152 5.04 24.12 -2.39
C PRO A 152 4.81 22.85 -1.55
N ARG A 153 5.90 22.10 -1.27
CA ARG A 153 5.81 20.91 -0.43
C ARG A 153 5.71 21.29 1.04
N PRO A 154 4.76 20.72 1.80
CA PRO A 154 4.71 20.90 3.25
C PRO A 154 5.87 20.17 3.92
N ALA A 155 6.19 20.54 5.17
CA ALA A 155 7.21 19.84 5.96
C ALA A 155 6.82 18.38 6.25
N TYR A 156 5.52 18.15 6.50
CA TYR A 156 4.91 16.83 6.72
C TYR A 156 3.51 16.82 6.13
N GLU A 157 3.04 15.63 5.75
CA GLU A 157 1.67 15.42 5.33
C GLU A 157 1.06 14.25 6.11
N ILE A 158 -0.21 14.40 6.50
CA ILE A 158 -0.97 13.33 7.13
C ILE A 158 -2.13 12.99 6.20
N PHE A 159 -2.17 11.76 5.73
CA PHE A 159 -3.27 11.22 4.96
C PHE A 159 -4.07 10.23 5.82
N VAL A 160 -5.38 10.38 5.84
CA VAL A 160 -6.31 9.49 6.54
C VAL A 160 -7.24 8.87 5.52
N TYR A 161 -7.29 7.54 5.51
CA TYR A 161 -8.21 6.76 4.70
C TYR A 161 -9.26 6.11 5.59
N SER A 162 -10.53 6.27 5.24
CA SER A 162 -11.64 5.54 5.84
C SER A 162 -12.57 5.02 4.74
N PRO A 163 -13.01 3.75 4.80
CA PRO A 163 -13.98 3.21 3.84
C PRO A 163 -15.34 3.92 3.82
N ARG A 164 -15.63 4.70 4.88
CA ARG A 164 -16.89 5.45 5.04
C ARG A 164 -16.83 6.88 4.51
N MET A 165 -15.70 7.29 3.95
CA MET A 165 -15.49 8.66 3.43
C MET A 165 -15.55 8.69 1.89
N GLU A 166 -16.45 7.93 1.30
CA GLU A 166 -16.78 8.02 -0.13
C GLU A 166 -17.98 8.94 -0.36
#